data_467551300bb304c6030afa454a72a962
#
_entry.id   467551300bb304c6030afa454a72a962
#
_cell.length_a   1.000
_cell.length_b   1.000
_cell.length_c   1.000
_cell.angle_alpha   90.00
_cell.angle_beta   90.00
_cell.angle_gamma   90.00
#
_symmetry.space_group_name_H-M   'P 1'
#
loop_
_entity.id
_entity.type
_entity.pdbx_description
1 polymer ?
#
loop_
_entity_poly.entity_id
_entity_poly.type
_entity_poly.pdbx_seq_one_letter_code
_entity_poly.pdbx_strand_id
1 'polypeptide(L)'
;MKLRKQNILIIKHGAFGDLIQSDGIFRTIKHCFSNVNLTLLTSSSYKDLMLLSPYIDKVIVDDRFKFWNLKKIFRLINEIDTLCFSHVFDLQNSQRTFLYKIFLRKPTWITT
;
A
#
# COMPACT_ATOMS: atom_id res chain seq x y z
N MET A 1 -17.18 -14.44 18.82
CA MET A 1 -17.25 -13.69 17.56
C MET A 1 -15.84 -13.36 17.08
N LYS A 2 -15.45 -13.87 15.91
CA LYS A 2 -14.13 -13.59 15.36
C LYS A 2 -14.15 -12.20 14.72
N LEU A 3 -13.33 -11.31 15.23
CA LEU A 3 -13.13 -10.02 14.59
C LEU A 3 -12.36 -10.24 13.27
N ARG A 4 -12.89 -9.72 12.17
CA ARG A 4 -12.19 -9.76 10.88
C ARG A 4 -10.96 -8.87 10.98
N LYS A 5 -9.82 -9.36 10.45
CA LYS A 5 -8.65 -8.51 10.28
C LYS A 5 -8.97 -7.40 9.29
N GLN A 6 -8.65 -6.17 9.66
CA GLN A 6 -8.69 -5.06 8.73
C GLN A 6 -7.47 -5.12 7.82
N ASN A 7 -7.69 -4.83 6.53
CA ASN A 7 -6.61 -4.70 5.57
C ASN A 7 -6.34 -3.22 5.36
N ILE A 8 -5.10 -2.80 5.56
CA ILE A 8 -4.65 -1.43 5.35
C ILE A 8 -3.54 -1.44 4.30
N LEU A 9 -3.66 -0.57 3.31
CA LEU A 9 -2.67 -0.41 2.27
C LEU A 9 -1.82 0.82 2.55
N ILE A 10 -0.52 0.68 2.40
CA ILE A 10 0.43 1.80 2.46
C ILE A 10 1.08 1.90 1.09
N ILE A 11 1.08 3.09 0.50
CA ILE A 11 1.69 3.36 -0.81
C ILE A 11 2.98 4.13 -0.61
N LYS A 12 4.11 3.52 -0.95
CA LYS A 12 5.42 4.16 -0.92
C LYS A 12 6.35 3.46 -1.91
N HIS A 13 6.53 4.03 -3.08
CA HIS A 13 7.34 3.42 -4.13
C HIS A 13 8.85 3.43 -3.85
N GLY A 14 9.34 4.38 -3.14
CA GLY A 14 10.76 4.58 -2.81
C GLY A 14 10.99 6.03 -2.38
N ALA A 15 12.21 6.53 -2.12
CA ALA A 15 13.45 5.80 -2.29
C ALA A 15 13.80 4.93 -1.07
N PHE A 16 14.95 4.25 -1.15
CA PHE A 16 15.42 3.30 -0.12
C PHE A 16 15.42 3.90 1.30
N GLY A 17 16.03 5.08 1.47
CA GLY A 17 16.10 5.72 2.79
C GLY A 17 14.73 6.09 3.34
N ASP A 18 13.81 6.55 2.47
CA ASP A 18 12.45 6.88 2.88
C ASP A 18 11.68 5.64 3.33
N LEU A 19 11.90 4.51 2.67
CA LEU A 19 11.25 3.25 3.05
C LEU A 19 11.73 2.76 4.42
N ILE A 20 13.02 2.87 4.69
CA ILE A 20 13.60 2.51 6.00
C ILE A 20 13.00 3.41 7.10
N GLN A 21 12.92 4.72 6.84
CA GLN A 21 12.32 5.66 7.80
C GLN A 21 10.83 5.40 8.01
N SER A 22 10.14 4.89 6.99
CA SER A 22 8.71 4.59 7.07
C SER A 22 8.38 3.43 8.02
N ASP A 23 9.36 2.65 8.43
CA ASP A 23 9.13 1.52 9.35
C ASP A 23 8.51 1.97 10.68
N GLY A 24 8.84 3.16 11.14
CA GLY A 24 8.22 3.76 12.31
C GLY A 24 6.72 4.04 12.12
N ILE A 25 6.34 4.44 10.91
CA ILE A 25 4.94 4.65 10.54
C ILE A 25 4.20 3.31 10.52
N PHE A 26 4.81 2.28 9.96
CA PHE A 26 4.21 0.92 9.91
C PHE A 26 3.94 0.42 11.33
N ARG A 27 4.91 0.59 12.21
CA ARG A 27 4.79 0.22 13.62
C ARG A 27 3.63 0.97 14.28
N THR A 28 3.54 2.27 14.06
CA THR A 28 2.49 3.11 14.64
C THR A 28 1.10 2.65 14.18
N ILE A 29 0.95 2.35 12.90
CA ILE A 29 -0.32 1.86 12.35
C ILE A 29 -0.69 0.52 13.00
N LYS A 30 0.26 -0.40 13.14
CA LYS A 30 0.01 -1.68 13.80
C LYS A 30 -0.44 -1.51 15.25
N HIS A 31 0.06 -0.49 15.93
CA HIS A 31 -0.36 -0.20 17.33
C HIS A 31 -1.72 0.47 17.41
N CYS A 32 -2.03 1.38 16.48
CA CYS A 32 -3.27 2.14 16.48
C CYS A 32 -4.48 1.32 16.03
N PHE A 33 -4.27 0.38 15.13
CA PHE A 33 -5.33 -0.48 14.59
C PHE A 33 -5.13 -1.89 15.12
N SER A 34 -6.06 -2.36 15.94
CA SER A 34 -6.01 -3.73 16.44
C SER A 34 -6.34 -4.72 15.30
N ASN A 35 -5.61 -5.84 15.28
CA ASN A 35 -5.87 -6.94 14.35
C ASN A 35 -5.85 -6.50 12.89
N VAL A 36 -4.72 -5.89 12.45
CA VAL A 36 -4.59 -5.34 11.11
C VAL A 36 -3.55 -6.10 10.29
N ASN A 37 -3.86 -6.30 9.00
CA ASN A 37 -2.89 -6.71 8.00
C ASN A 37 -2.40 -5.47 7.27
N LEU A 38 -1.09 -5.22 7.29
CA LEU A 38 -0.46 -4.14 6.54
C LEU A 38 0.09 -4.68 5.23
N THR A 39 -0.39 -4.10 4.14
CA THR A 39 0.12 -4.37 2.80
C THR A 39 0.84 -3.12 2.31
N LEU A 40 2.05 -3.30 1.81
CA LEU A 40 2.83 -2.21 1.23
C LEU A 40 2.81 -2.32 -0.28
N LEU A 41 2.44 -1.23 -0.95
CA LEU A 41 2.59 -1.08 -2.40
C LEU A 41 3.89 -0.36 -2.67
N THR A 42 4.84 -1.02 -3.31
CA THR A 42 6.17 -0.47 -3.56
C THR A 42 6.74 -1.00 -4.88
N SER A 43 7.93 -0.53 -5.24
CA SER A 43 8.62 -1.00 -6.44
C SER A 43 9.21 -2.39 -6.23
N SER A 44 9.36 -3.17 -7.32
CA SER A 44 9.92 -4.53 -7.26
C SER A 44 11.31 -4.56 -6.63
N SER A 45 12.11 -3.50 -6.81
CA SER A 45 13.45 -3.40 -6.24
C SER A 45 13.48 -3.50 -4.72
N TYR A 46 12.39 -3.15 -4.04
CA TYR A 46 12.34 -3.09 -2.57
C TYR A 46 11.49 -4.19 -1.95
N LYS A 47 10.87 -5.04 -2.77
CA LYS A 47 9.95 -6.06 -2.28
C LYS A 47 10.57 -6.96 -1.21
N ASP A 48 11.70 -7.58 -1.52
CA ASP A 48 12.34 -8.54 -0.62
C ASP A 48 12.81 -7.86 0.66
N LEU A 49 13.33 -6.63 0.54
CA LEU A 49 13.77 -5.86 1.70
C LEU A 49 12.58 -5.54 2.62
N MET A 50 11.46 -5.10 2.06
CA MET A 50 10.31 -4.71 2.87
C MET A 50 9.61 -5.91 3.51
N LEU A 51 9.71 -7.09 2.92
CA LEU A 51 9.19 -8.31 3.54
C LEU A 51 9.97 -8.71 4.79
N LEU A 52 11.16 -8.15 5.00
CA LEU A 52 11.90 -8.34 6.25
C LEU A 52 11.35 -7.51 7.41
N SER A 53 10.54 -6.50 7.14
CA SER A 53 9.93 -5.69 8.20
C SER A 53 8.94 -6.54 9.00
N PRO A 54 9.03 -6.51 10.35
CA PRO A 54 8.10 -7.28 11.20
C PRO A 54 6.66 -6.73 11.13
N TYR A 55 6.47 -5.54 10.56
CA TYR A 55 5.16 -4.88 10.51
C TYR A 55 4.43 -5.08 9.19
N ILE A 56 5.13 -5.48 8.13
CA ILE A 56 4.55 -5.66 6.80
C ILE A 56 4.15 -7.13 6.62
N ASP A 57 2.88 -7.35 6.34
CA ASP A 57 2.33 -8.69 6.14
C ASP A 57 2.36 -9.12 4.69
N LYS A 58 2.26 -8.17 3.75
CA LYS A 58 2.22 -8.44 2.32
C LYS A 58 2.80 -7.27 1.55
N VAL A 59 3.43 -7.57 0.42
CA VAL A 59 3.92 -6.54 -0.51
C VAL A 59 3.25 -6.74 -1.87
N ILE A 60 2.68 -5.66 -2.40
CA ILE A 60 2.20 -5.59 -3.79
C ILE A 60 3.21 -4.78 -4.57
N VAL A 61 3.63 -5.29 -5.72
CA VAL A 61 4.61 -4.63 -6.57
C VAL A 61 3.91 -3.73 -7.58
N ASP A 62 4.32 -2.47 -7.62
CA ASP A 62 3.93 -1.51 -8.64
C ASP A 62 5.20 -0.95 -9.28
N ASP A 63 5.53 -1.43 -10.47
CA ASP A 63 6.71 -0.97 -11.21
C ASP A 63 6.45 0.32 -11.98
N ARG A 64 5.36 1.02 -11.65
CA ARG A 64 5.00 2.29 -12.25
C ARG A 64 4.91 2.20 -13.76
N PHE A 65 4.04 1.28 -14.22
CA PHE A 65 3.76 1.11 -15.65
C PHE A 65 3.35 2.45 -16.27
N LYS A 66 3.75 2.66 -17.52
CA LYS A 66 3.40 3.87 -18.23
C LYS A 66 1.87 4.00 -18.36
N PHE A 67 1.36 5.23 -18.33
CA PHE A 67 -0.08 5.48 -18.33
C PHE A 67 -0.83 4.88 -19.53
N TRP A 68 -0.16 4.67 -20.65
CA TRP A 68 -0.78 4.02 -21.82
C TRP A 68 -0.88 2.50 -21.68
N ASN A 69 -0.24 1.91 -20.69
CA ASN A 69 -0.33 0.47 -20.47
C ASN A 69 -1.51 0.15 -19.58
N LEU A 70 -2.72 0.43 -20.08
CA LEU A 70 -3.95 0.36 -19.32
C LEU A 70 -4.25 -1.03 -18.77
N LYS A 71 -3.90 -2.09 -19.53
CA LYS A 71 -4.13 -3.46 -19.05
C LYS A 71 -3.42 -3.75 -17.74
N LYS A 72 -2.15 -3.34 -17.64
CA LYS A 72 -1.36 -3.56 -16.42
C LYS A 72 -1.86 -2.70 -15.26
N ILE A 73 -2.24 -1.46 -15.56
CA ILE A 73 -2.78 -0.55 -14.55
C ILE A 73 -4.10 -1.08 -14.00
N PHE A 74 -5.04 -1.49 -14.85
CA PHE A 74 -6.32 -2.03 -14.41
C PHE A 74 -6.17 -3.36 -13.69
N ARG A 75 -5.21 -4.20 -14.10
CA ARG A 75 -4.92 -5.44 -13.38
C ARG A 75 -4.44 -5.17 -11.96
N LEU A 76 -3.57 -4.20 -11.79
CA LEU A 76 -3.06 -3.80 -10.48
C LEU A 76 -4.19 -3.23 -9.61
N ILE A 77 -5.00 -2.33 -10.17
CA ILE A 77 -6.14 -1.74 -9.45
C ILE A 77 -7.12 -2.84 -9.02
N ASN A 78 -7.41 -3.79 -9.89
CA ASN A 78 -8.29 -4.90 -9.56
C ASN A 78 -7.73 -5.78 -8.44
N GLU A 79 -6.43 -6.05 -8.46
CA GLU A 79 -5.76 -6.79 -7.40
C GLU A 79 -5.90 -6.08 -6.06
N ILE A 80 -5.70 -4.77 -6.03
CA ILE A 80 -5.85 -3.96 -4.83
C ILE A 80 -7.30 -3.98 -4.36
N ASP A 81 -8.25 -3.81 -5.28
CA ASP A 81 -9.68 -3.73 -4.95
C ASP A 81 -10.19 -5.06 -4.35
N THR A 82 -9.70 -6.20 -4.84
CA THR A 82 -10.13 -7.51 -4.33
C THR A 82 -9.70 -7.76 -2.89
N LEU A 83 -8.69 -7.07 -2.39
CA LEU A 83 -8.21 -7.22 -1.02
C LEU A 83 -9.04 -6.44 0.00
N CYS A 84 -9.96 -5.60 -0.46
CA CYS A 84 -10.93 -4.88 0.38
C CYS A 84 -10.26 -4.09 1.51
N PHE A 85 -9.37 -3.17 1.15
CA PHE A 85 -8.71 -2.30 2.14
C PHE A 85 -9.71 -1.35 2.78
N SER A 86 -9.64 -1.22 4.10
CA SER A 86 -10.45 -0.25 4.83
C SER A 86 -9.85 1.16 4.75
N HIS A 87 -8.52 1.23 4.78
CA HIS A 87 -7.77 2.49 4.74
C HIS A 87 -6.61 2.37 3.77
N VAL A 88 -6.27 3.48 3.12
CA VAL A 88 -5.08 3.60 2.29
C VAL A 88 -4.28 4.80 2.79
N PHE A 89 -3.06 4.55 3.24
CA PHE A 89 -2.11 5.59 3.63
C PHE A 89 -1.20 5.88 2.44
N ASP A 90 -1.43 7.04 1.81
CA ASP A 90 -0.64 7.48 0.67
C ASP A 90 0.54 8.30 1.15
N LEU A 91 1.68 7.65 1.33
CA LEU A 91 2.92 8.30 1.74
C LEU A 91 3.73 8.79 0.54
N GLN A 92 3.35 8.40 -0.66
CA GLN A 92 4.04 8.81 -1.88
C GLN A 92 3.50 10.14 -2.42
N ASN A 93 2.19 10.32 -2.36
CA ASN A 93 1.49 11.54 -2.78
C ASN A 93 1.89 12.01 -4.18
N SER A 94 1.80 11.10 -5.16
CA SER A 94 2.18 11.37 -6.54
C SER A 94 0.95 11.43 -7.45
N GLN A 95 1.13 11.84 -8.71
CA GLN A 95 0.07 11.81 -9.72
C GLN A 95 -0.46 10.40 -9.93
N ARG A 96 0.42 9.41 -9.83
CA ARG A 96 0.05 8.01 -9.97
C ARG A 96 -0.86 7.56 -8.83
N THR A 97 -0.57 7.93 -7.61
CA THR A 97 -1.42 7.61 -6.46
C THR A 97 -2.76 8.32 -6.54
N PHE A 98 -2.79 9.52 -7.10
CA PHE A 98 -4.04 10.23 -7.38
C PHE A 98 -4.92 9.42 -8.36
N LEU A 99 -4.31 8.84 -9.40
CA LEU A 99 -5.03 7.97 -10.34
C LEU A 99 -5.65 6.77 -9.61
N TYR A 100 -4.90 6.13 -8.74
CA TYR A 100 -5.43 5.01 -7.96
C TYR A 100 -6.61 5.45 -7.09
N LYS A 101 -6.52 6.61 -6.49
CA LYS A 101 -7.58 7.16 -5.65
C LYS A 101 -8.91 7.33 -6.41
N ILE A 102 -8.85 7.71 -7.68
CA ILE A 102 -10.03 7.85 -8.52
C ILE A 102 -10.76 6.51 -8.69
N PHE A 103 -10.02 5.42 -8.86
CA PHE A 103 -10.57 4.09 -9.11
C PHE A 103 -10.84 3.29 -7.82
N LEU A 104 -10.17 3.62 -6.73
CA LEU A 104 -10.30 2.93 -5.45
C LEU A 104 -10.97 3.86 -4.45
N ARG A 105 -12.29 4.01 -4.58
CA ARG A 105 -13.05 4.96 -3.76
C ARG A 105 -13.58 4.38 -2.44
N LYS A 106 -13.65 3.07 -2.33
CA LYS A 106 -14.23 2.41 -1.14
C LYS A 106 -13.42 2.64 0.13
N PRO A 107 -12.06 2.54 0.13
CA PRO A 107 -11.30 2.76 1.35
C PRO A 107 -11.24 4.24 1.73
N THR A 108 -10.99 4.49 3.01
CA THR A 108 -10.67 5.83 3.49
C THR A 108 -9.22 6.15 3.15
N TRP A 109 -8.99 7.23 2.43
CA TRP A 109 -7.64 7.66 2.02
C TRP A 109 -7.09 8.66 3.01
N ILE A 110 -5.86 8.42 3.44
CA ILE A 110 -5.10 9.31 4.32
C ILE A 110 -3.81 9.68 3.58
N THR A 111 -3.64 10.98 3.33
CA THR A 111 -2.46 11.49 2.62
C THR A 111 -1.62 12.32 3.56
N THR A 112 -0.33 12.39 3.25
CA THR A 112 0.61 13.24 3.98
C THR A 112 0.52 14.70 3.54
#